data_019e1e9f464582861254dc0122763e08
#
_entry.id   019e1e9f464582861254dc0122763e08
#
_cell.length_a   1.000
_cell.length_b   1.000
_cell.length_c   1.000
_cell.angle_alpha   90.00
_cell.angle_beta   90.00
_cell.angle_gamma   90.00
#
_symmetry.space_group_name_H-M   'P 1'
#
loop_
_entity.id
_entity.type
_entity.pdbx_description
1 polymer ?
#
loop_
_entity_poly.entity_id
_entity_poly.type
_entity_poly.pdbx_seq_one_letter_code
_entity_poly.pdbx_strand_id
1 'polypeptide(L)'
;MQEAEEKTTDVFYRFRKRDILKENGLRRNGKGRIRMKRAYFNCILLDGTEQMEPVAHKMVLVDGEKITAIVEETAPCEGYEKVDLKGGYLMPGLINLHVHLAGNGKPSAKPRDNAALVRRILSNGLTRAVAYRLVCSYAKLELLGGVTTIRTVGGLADFDTRCRDDAAKGKILAPRIL
;
A
#
# COMPACT_ATOMS: atom_id res chain seq x y z
N MET A 1 -35.24 2.07 2.68
CA MET A 1 -34.16 2.33 1.69
C MET A 1 -32.89 2.57 2.50
N GLN A 2 -32.10 1.52 2.71
CA GLN A 2 -30.81 1.62 3.37
C GLN A 2 -29.75 1.73 2.29
N GLU A 3 -29.07 2.87 2.24
CA GLU A 3 -27.86 3.06 1.45
C GLU A 3 -26.79 2.13 1.99
N ALA A 4 -26.37 1.18 1.17
CA ALA A 4 -25.23 0.34 1.47
C ALA A 4 -23.96 1.19 1.35
N GLU A 5 -23.33 1.52 2.49
CA GLU A 5 -21.99 2.10 2.52
C GLU A 5 -21.03 1.15 1.81
N GLU A 6 -20.49 1.60 0.70
CA GLU A 6 -19.50 0.90 -0.12
C GLU A 6 -18.17 0.91 0.64
N LYS A 7 -17.96 -0.08 1.52
CA LYS A 7 -16.70 -0.27 2.24
C LYS A 7 -15.63 -0.69 1.24
N THR A 8 -14.80 0.24 0.81
CA THR A 8 -13.59 -0.07 0.06
C THR A 8 -12.57 -0.65 1.02
N THR A 9 -12.45 -1.97 1.07
CA THR A 9 -11.46 -2.66 1.90
C THR A 9 -10.20 -2.90 1.07
N ASP A 10 -9.10 -2.24 1.41
CA ASP A 10 -7.80 -2.49 0.81
C ASP A 10 -7.27 -3.85 1.29
N VAL A 11 -7.06 -4.79 0.38
CA VAL A 11 -6.48 -6.10 0.68
C VAL A 11 -4.96 -6.01 0.63
N PHE A 12 -4.32 -6.31 1.74
CA PHE A 12 -2.87 -6.44 1.81
C PHE A 12 -2.46 -7.90 1.84
N TYR A 13 -1.70 -8.33 0.85
CA TYR A 13 -0.96 -9.57 0.83
C TYR A 13 0.53 -9.26 0.97
N ARG A 14 1.22 -9.91 1.92
CA ARG A 14 2.68 -9.76 2.08
C ARG A 14 3.40 -10.42 0.90
N PHE A 15 3.45 -9.71 -0.22
CA PHE A 15 4.28 -10.11 -1.35
C PHE A 15 5.76 -10.09 -0.96
N ARG A 16 6.50 -11.12 -1.32
CA ARG A 16 7.95 -11.02 -1.31
C ARG A 16 8.34 -9.88 -2.26
N LYS A 17 9.39 -9.13 -1.94
CA LYS A 17 9.90 -8.00 -2.73
C LYS A 17 9.98 -8.28 -4.25
N ARG A 18 10.16 -9.55 -4.63
CA ARG A 18 10.18 -10.04 -6.02
C ARG A 18 8.82 -10.00 -6.71
N ASP A 19 7.75 -10.25 -5.99
CA ASP A 19 6.41 -10.39 -6.57
C ASP A 19 5.79 -9.01 -6.83
N ILE A 20 6.01 -8.05 -5.92
CA ILE A 20 5.58 -6.64 -6.10
C ILE A 20 6.24 -6.01 -7.34
N LEU A 21 7.51 -6.33 -7.62
CA LEU A 21 8.24 -5.80 -8.77
C LEU A 21 7.83 -6.45 -10.09
N LYS A 22 7.35 -7.69 -10.08
CA LYS A 22 6.82 -8.36 -11.27
C LYS A 22 5.41 -7.90 -11.63
N GLU A 23 4.58 -7.59 -10.65
CA GLU A 23 3.19 -7.15 -10.88
C GLU A 23 3.08 -5.69 -11.36
N ASN A 24 4.05 -4.83 -11.02
CA ASN A 24 4.15 -3.49 -11.64
C ASN A 24 4.57 -3.52 -13.12
N GLY A 25 4.87 -4.69 -13.66
CA GLY A 25 4.94 -4.95 -15.09
C GLY A 25 3.56 -5.02 -15.74
N LEU A 26 2.70 -4.04 -15.46
CA LEU A 26 1.50 -3.74 -16.24
C LEU A 26 1.92 -3.60 -17.69
N ARG A 27 1.81 -4.68 -18.46
CA ARG A 27 1.89 -4.62 -19.91
C ARG A 27 0.78 -3.67 -20.36
N ARG A 28 1.14 -2.45 -20.63
CA ARG A 28 0.35 -1.52 -21.41
C ARG A 28 0.22 -2.11 -22.81
N ASN A 29 -0.75 -2.99 -23.01
CA ASN A 29 -1.31 -3.17 -24.31
C ASN A 29 -2.28 -2.01 -24.53
N GLY A 30 -2.10 -1.25 -25.58
CA GLY A 30 -2.76 0.00 -25.92
C GLY A 30 -4.29 0.00 -26.08
N LYS A 31 -5.00 -0.88 -25.38
CA LYS A 31 -6.47 -0.91 -25.28
C LYS A 31 -6.87 -1.53 -23.93
N GLY A 32 -7.19 -0.68 -22.97
CA GLY A 32 -7.90 -1.06 -21.75
C GLY A 32 -7.02 -1.71 -20.65
N ARG A 33 -7.23 -1.30 -19.41
CA ARG A 33 -6.73 -2.03 -18.23
C ARG A 33 -7.29 -3.45 -18.26
N ILE A 34 -6.45 -4.46 -18.37
CA ILE A 34 -6.88 -5.85 -18.19
C ILE A 34 -7.27 -5.97 -16.71
N ARG A 35 -8.54 -6.14 -16.46
CA ARG A 35 -9.09 -6.37 -15.14
C ARG A 35 -8.74 -7.79 -14.75
N MET A 36 -7.83 -7.97 -13.80
CA MET A 36 -7.40 -9.28 -13.33
C MET A 36 -8.30 -9.74 -12.20
N LYS A 37 -8.85 -10.95 -12.34
CA LYS A 37 -9.60 -11.62 -11.29
C LYS A 37 -8.67 -12.56 -10.54
N ARG A 38 -8.61 -12.46 -9.22
CA ARG A 38 -7.75 -13.30 -8.36
C ARG A 38 -8.54 -13.94 -7.24
N ALA A 39 -8.20 -15.20 -6.95
CA ALA A 39 -8.73 -15.96 -5.84
C ALA A 39 -7.58 -16.28 -4.86
N TYR A 40 -7.57 -15.61 -3.72
CA TYR A 40 -6.58 -15.83 -2.67
C TYR A 40 -7.08 -16.93 -1.73
N PHE A 41 -6.32 -18.03 -1.60
CA PHE A 41 -6.70 -19.21 -0.84
C PHE A 41 -5.55 -19.74 0.02
N ASN A 42 -5.80 -20.81 0.80
CA ASN A 42 -4.83 -21.41 1.71
C ASN A 42 -4.26 -20.35 2.68
N CYS A 43 -5.16 -19.67 3.41
CA CYS A 43 -4.80 -18.62 4.34
C CYS A 43 -5.69 -18.65 5.59
N ILE A 44 -5.22 -17.96 6.62
CA ILE A 44 -6.02 -17.58 7.78
C ILE A 44 -6.50 -16.15 7.55
N LEU A 45 -7.80 -15.99 7.37
CA LEU A 45 -8.41 -14.69 7.14
C LEU A 45 -8.64 -13.95 8.46
N LEU A 46 -8.18 -12.71 8.54
CA LEU A 46 -8.53 -11.73 9.55
C LEU A 46 -9.36 -10.65 8.85
N ASP A 47 -10.65 -10.55 9.15
CA ASP A 47 -11.59 -9.74 8.35
C ASP A 47 -11.59 -8.24 8.69
N GLY A 48 -10.87 -7.85 9.75
CA GLY A 48 -10.78 -6.46 10.21
C GLY A 48 -11.99 -5.99 11.00
N THR A 49 -12.87 -6.90 11.42
CA THR A 49 -13.92 -6.58 12.40
C THR A 49 -13.33 -6.34 13.78
N GLU A 50 -14.13 -5.85 14.73
CA GLU A 50 -13.69 -5.59 16.11
C GLU A 50 -13.20 -6.86 16.80
N GLN A 51 -13.84 -8.00 16.53
CA GLN A 51 -13.49 -9.30 17.12
C GLN A 51 -12.23 -9.89 16.48
N MET A 52 -11.99 -9.60 15.17
CA MET A 52 -10.83 -10.07 14.41
C MET A 52 -10.55 -11.57 14.57
N GLU A 53 -11.61 -12.37 14.63
CA GLU A 53 -11.49 -13.83 14.80
C GLU A 53 -10.78 -14.47 13.59
N PRO A 54 -9.73 -15.26 13.79
CA PRO A 54 -9.05 -15.95 12.70
C PRO A 54 -9.94 -17.00 12.05
N VAL A 55 -10.22 -16.88 10.77
CA VAL A 55 -11.07 -17.81 10.02
C VAL A 55 -10.24 -18.57 8.99
N ALA A 56 -10.17 -19.90 9.12
CA ALA A 56 -9.52 -20.77 8.14
C ALA A 56 -10.51 -21.23 7.04
N HIS A 57 -9.97 -21.84 5.99
CA HIS A 57 -10.74 -22.45 4.90
C HIS A 57 -11.64 -21.49 4.12
N LYS A 58 -11.27 -20.21 4.07
CA LYS A 58 -11.92 -19.21 3.25
C LYS A 58 -11.04 -18.81 2.07
N MET A 59 -11.70 -18.44 0.99
CA MET A 59 -11.08 -17.89 -0.21
C MET A 59 -11.64 -16.50 -0.48
N VAL A 60 -10.75 -15.55 -0.75
CA VAL A 60 -11.12 -14.16 -1.05
C VAL A 60 -11.03 -13.94 -2.56
N LEU A 61 -12.15 -13.59 -3.17
CA LEU A 61 -12.28 -13.30 -4.59
C LEU A 61 -12.15 -11.80 -4.82
N VAL A 62 -11.23 -11.43 -5.71
CA VAL A 62 -10.93 -10.03 -6.05
C VAL A 62 -11.06 -9.84 -7.55
N ASP A 63 -11.76 -8.80 -7.98
CA ASP A 63 -11.87 -8.39 -9.36
C ASP A 63 -11.36 -6.94 -9.51
N GLY A 64 -10.17 -6.80 -10.09
CA GLY A 64 -9.47 -5.51 -10.17
C GLY A 64 -9.08 -5.00 -8.77
N GLU A 65 -9.76 -3.95 -8.31
CA GLU A 65 -9.49 -3.28 -7.03
C GLU A 65 -10.56 -3.58 -5.97
N LYS A 66 -11.50 -4.50 -6.26
CA LYS A 66 -12.64 -4.78 -5.36
C LYS A 66 -12.64 -6.24 -4.89
N ILE A 67 -12.85 -6.45 -3.60
CA ILE A 67 -13.24 -7.76 -3.06
C ILE A 67 -14.68 -7.99 -3.51
N THR A 68 -14.90 -9.08 -4.25
CA THR A 68 -16.23 -9.43 -4.76
C THR A 68 -16.97 -10.43 -3.89
N ALA A 69 -16.24 -11.31 -3.23
CA ALA A 69 -16.80 -12.29 -2.30
C ALA A 69 -15.73 -12.88 -1.38
N ILE A 70 -16.18 -13.38 -0.23
CA ILE A 70 -15.44 -14.31 0.63
C ILE A 70 -16.28 -15.57 0.68
N VAL A 71 -15.71 -16.67 0.22
CA VAL A 71 -16.41 -17.95 0.04
C VAL A 71 -15.63 -19.10 0.71
N GLU A 72 -16.21 -20.29 0.78
CA GLU A 72 -15.49 -21.48 1.20
C GLU A 72 -14.35 -21.79 0.23
N GLU A 73 -13.22 -22.26 0.73
CA GLU A 73 -12.04 -22.56 -0.08
C GLU A 73 -12.30 -23.60 -1.18
N THR A 74 -13.31 -24.46 -0.95
CA THR A 74 -13.77 -25.49 -1.91
C THR A 74 -14.71 -24.95 -2.98
N ALA A 75 -15.15 -23.68 -2.89
CA ALA A 75 -16.07 -23.10 -3.85
C ALA A 75 -15.45 -22.99 -5.25
N PRO A 76 -16.25 -23.11 -6.32
CA PRO A 76 -15.76 -22.90 -7.68
C PRO A 76 -15.30 -21.46 -7.87
N CYS A 77 -14.15 -21.27 -8.53
CA CYS A 77 -13.57 -19.97 -8.81
C CYS A 77 -13.09 -19.88 -10.28
N GLU A 78 -13.90 -20.38 -11.19
CA GLU A 78 -13.61 -20.36 -12.61
C GLU A 78 -13.40 -18.92 -13.13
N GLY A 79 -12.37 -18.74 -13.96
CA GLY A 79 -12.00 -17.42 -14.47
C GLY A 79 -11.18 -16.56 -13.51
N TYR A 80 -10.83 -17.08 -12.32
CA TYR A 80 -9.92 -16.43 -11.39
C TYR A 80 -8.52 -17.05 -11.43
N GLU A 81 -7.48 -16.22 -11.41
CA GLU A 81 -6.10 -16.64 -11.14
C GLU A 81 -5.99 -17.03 -9.67
N LYS A 82 -5.63 -18.29 -9.39
CA LYS A 82 -5.46 -18.79 -8.02
C LYS A 82 -4.12 -18.35 -7.44
N VAL A 83 -4.16 -17.74 -6.25
CA VAL A 83 -2.99 -17.30 -5.49
C VAL A 83 -2.94 -18.04 -4.17
N ASP A 84 -1.99 -18.99 -4.06
CA ASP A 84 -1.77 -19.77 -2.83
C ASP A 84 -0.97 -18.95 -1.81
N LEU A 85 -1.57 -18.66 -0.65
CA LEU A 85 -0.98 -17.90 0.44
C LEU A 85 -0.16 -18.75 1.42
N LYS A 86 -0.08 -20.07 1.17
CA LYS A 86 0.79 -21.03 1.88
C LYS A 86 0.60 -21.04 3.40
N GLY A 87 -0.64 -20.96 3.84
CA GLY A 87 -0.99 -20.91 5.27
C GLY A 87 -0.70 -19.57 5.95
N GLY A 88 -0.40 -18.51 5.17
CA GLY A 88 -0.17 -17.17 5.71
C GLY A 88 -1.46 -16.49 6.15
N TYR A 89 -1.33 -15.33 6.79
CA TYR A 89 -2.46 -14.50 7.17
C TYR A 89 -2.83 -13.54 6.04
N LEU A 90 -4.14 -13.44 5.76
CA LEU A 90 -4.71 -12.41 4.89
C LEU A 90 -5.55 -11.45 5.74
N MET A 91 -5.22 -10.18 5.70
CA MET A 91 -5.88 -9.16 6.51
C MET A 91 -6.00 -7.84 5.74
N PRO A 92 -6.91 -6.93 6.13
CA PRO A 92 -6.93 -5.58 5.62
C PRO A 92 -5.59 -4.88 5.80
N GLY A 93 -5.22 -4.02 4.86
CA GLY A 93 -4.02 -3.21 4.98
C GLY A 93 -4.04 -2.32 6.21
N LEU A 94 -2.91 -2.19 6.87
CA LEU A 94 -2.78 -1.34 8.05
C LEU A 94 -2.92 0.15 7.69
N ILE A 95 -3.46 0.92 8.62
CA ILE A 95 -3.61 2.38 8.50
C ILE A 95 -2.73 3.05 9.55
N ASN A 96 -1.81 3.91 9.13
CA ASN A 96 -0.99 4.71 10.03
C ASN A 96 -1.41 6.18 9.94
N LEU A 97 -2.04 6.68 11.00
CA LEU A 97 -2.62 8.03 11.03
C LEU A 97 -1.64 9.14 11.44
N HIS A 98 -0.38 8.80 11.72
CA HIS A 98 0.64 9.78 12.12
C HIS A 98 2.01 9.42 11.54
N VAL A 99 2.32 9.99 10.37
CA VAL A 99 3.57 9.71 9.65
C VAL A 99 4.30 11.00 9.28
N HIS A 100 5.62 10.99 9.43
CA HIS A 100 6.53 12.00 8.93
C HIS A 100 7.45 11.37 7.87
N LEU A 101 7.23 11.65 6.60
CA LEU A 101 8.04 11.10 5.51
C LEU A 101 9.39 11.80 5.32
N ALA A 102 9.66 12.86 6.11
CA ALA A 102 10.92 13.61 6.02
C ALA A 102 12.11 12.94 6.71
N GLY A 103 11.91 11.80 7.38
CA GLY A 103 12.95 11.08 8.11
C GLY A 103 12.70 9.58 8.19
N ASN A 104 13.72 8.85 8.64
CA ASN A 104 13.68 7.39 8.80
C ASN A 104 13.35 6.94 10.23
N GLY A 105 12.92 7.85 11.10
CA GLY A 105 12.60 7.56 12.50
C GLY A 105 13.80 7.20 13.40
N LYS A 106 15.02 7.12 12.86
CA LYS A 106 16.20 6.77 13.64
C LYS A 106 16.69 7.98 14.44
N PRO A 107 16.93 7.83 15.75
CA PRO A 107 17.48 8.90 16.56
C PRO A 107 18.89 9.27 16.06
N SER A 108 19.21 10.57 16.10
CA SER A 108 20.56 11.04 15.78
C SER A 108 21.40 11.10 17.05
N ALA A 109 22.55 10.45 17.03
CA ALA A 109 23.50 10.51 18.15
C ALA A 109 24.16 11.89 18.32
N LYS A 110 24.07 12.77 17.31
CA LYS A 110 24.68 14.10 17.36
C LYS A 110 23.61 15.18 17.18
N PRO A 111 23.72 16.30 17.92
CA PRO A 111 22.87 17.46 17.68
C PRO A 111 22.99 17.90 16.22
N ARG A 112 21.87 18.20 15.57
CA ARG A 112 21.82 18.70 14.18
C ARG A 112 21.08 20.02 14.14
N ASP A 113 21.63 20.98 13.44
CA ASP A 113 20.86 22.16 13.03
C ASP A 113 19.92 21.76 11.89
N ASN A 114 18.69 21.36 12.25
CA ASN A 114 17.68 20.95 11.28
C ASN A 114 17.27 22.10 10.38
N ALA A 115 17.31 23.36 10.85
CA ALA A 115 16.97 24.53 10.03
C ALA A 115 18.00 24.78 8.93
N ALA A 116 19.30 24.68 9.27
CA ALA A 116 20.36 24.78 8.27
C ALA A 116 20.31 23.63 7.26
N LEU A 117 20.03 22.40 7.72
CA LEU A 117 19.86 21.24 6.84
C LEU A 117 18.70 21.43 5.86
N VAL A 118 17.55 21.88 6.34
CA VAL A 118 16.37 22.17 5.50
C VAL A 118 16.68 23.26 4.47
N ARG A 119 17.29 24.37 4.89
CA ARG A 119 17.74 25.43 3.96
C ARG A 119 18.64 24.88 2.87
N ARG A 120 19.63 24.05 3.23
CA ARG A 120 20.56 23.43 2.28
C ARG A 120 19.84 22.48 1.30
N ILE A 121 18.91 21.65 1.80
CA ILE A 121 18.12 20.74 0.95
C ILE A 121 17.28 21.54 -0.05
N LEU A 122 16.68 22.64 0.37
CA LEU A 122 15.79 23.46 -0.45
C LEU A 122 16.51 24.49 -1.33
N SER A 123 17.84 24.64 -1.19
CA SER A 123 18.61 25.69 -1.86
C SER A 123 18.73 25.51 -3.38
N ASN A 124 18.65 24.28 -3.88
CA ASN A 124 18.76 24.05 -5.33
C ASN A 124 17.91 22.85 -5.79
N GLY A 125 17.69 22.76 -7.09
CA GLY A 125 16.83 21.74 -7.70
C GLY A 125 17.35 20.31 -7.54
N LEU A 126 18.67 20.10 -7.52
CA LEU A 126 19.26 18.78 -7.40
C LEU A 126 19.03 18.19 -5.99
N THR A 127 19.34 18.97 -4.95
CA THR A 127 19.14 18.54 -3.56
C THR A 127 17.67 18.31 -3.25
N ARG A 128 16.75 19.16 -3.78
CA ARG A 128 15.31 18.96 -3.71
C ARG A 128 14.88 17.66 -4.38
N ALA A 129 15.39 17.33 -5.55
CA ALA A 129 15.06 16.10 -6.26
C ALA A 129 15.53 14.85 -5.51
N VAL A 130 16.75 14.90 -4.93
CA VAL A 130 17.27 13.80 -4.10
C VAL A 130 16.44 13.61 -2.83
N ALA A 131 16.11 14.70 -2.14
CA ALA A 131 15.29 14.64 -0.93
C ALA A 131 13.86 14.12 -1.23
N TYR A 132 13.26 14.55 -2.33
CA TYR A 132 11.96 14.04 -2.78
C TYR A 132 12.00 12.52 -3.04
N ARG A 133 13.03 12.02 -3.73
CA ARG A 133 13.20 10.58 -3.94
C ARG A 133 13.31 9.81 -2.62
N LEU A 134 13.96 10.40 -1.62
CA LEU A 134 14.08 9.81 -0.30
C LEU A 134 12.71 9.74 0.40
N VAL A 135 11.90 10.80 0.35
CA VAL A 135 10.52 10.82 0.83
C VAL A 135 9.69 9.71 0.17
N CYS A 136 9.76 9.58 -1.16
CA CYS A 136 9.08 8.51 -1.88
C CYS A 136 9.55 7.10 -1.45
N SER A 137 10.85 6.96 -1.12
CA SER A 137 11.39 5.69 -0.65
C SER A 137 10.86 5.31 0.74
N TYR A 138 10.67 6.28 1.63
CA TYR A 138 10.07 6.04 2.94
C TYR A 138 8.58 5.68 2.82
N ALA A 139 7.82 6.38 1.98
CA ALA A 139 6.43 6.00 1.70
C ALA A 139 6.34 4.57 1.14
N LYS A 140 7.25 4.18 0.25
CA LYS A 140 7.31 2.81 -0.23
C LYS A 140 7.64 1.79 0.87
N LEU A 141 8.48 2.13 1.84
CA LEU A 141 8.78 1.24 2.96
C LEU A 141 7.56 1.02 3.87
N GLU A 142 6.75 2.05 4.10
CA GLU A 142 5.45 1.90 4.79
C GLU A 142 4.59 0.86 4.08
N LEU A 143 4.40 0.98 2.76
CA LEU A 143 3.63 0.02 1.99
C LEU A 143 4.21 -1.39 2.06
N LEU A 144 5.54 -1.55 1.95
CA LEU A 144 6.20 -2.85 2.07
C LEU A 144 6.12 -3.45 3.48
N GLY A 145 5.87 -2.62 4.49
CA GLY A 145 5.60 -3.02 5.87
C GLY A 145 4.14 -3.41 6.12
N GLY A 146 3.26 -3.27 5.12
CA GLY A 146 1.84 -3.62 5.26
C GLY A 146 0.92 -2.44 5.52
N VAL A 147 1.46 -1.22 5.57
CA VAL A 147 0.66 -0.01 5.75
C VAL A 147 0.19 0.48 4.38
N THR A 148 -1.10 0.32 4.10
CA THR A 148 -1.71 0.66 2.80
C THR A 148 -2.25 2.08 2.77
N THR A 149 -2.52 2.68 3.93
CA THR A 149 -2.99 4.06 4.05
C THR A 149 -2.20 4.78 5.13
N ILE A 150 -1.72 5.98 4.82
CA ILE A 150 -1.03 6.85 5.78
C ILE A 150 -1.65 8.24 5.81
N ARG A 151 -1.60 8.87 6.97
CA ARG A 151 -1.86 10.30 7.13
C ARG A 151 -0.55 10.99 7.49
N THR A 152 -0.10 11.90 6.63
CA THR A 152 1.07 12.72 6.93
C THR A 152 0.68 13.92 7.79
N VAL A 153 1.47 14.18 8.83
CA VAL A 153 1.18 15.24 9.83
C VAL A 153 2.29 16.29 9.89
N GLY A 154 2.97 16.47 8.77
CA GLY A 154 4.03 17.42 8.57
C GLY A 154 5.19 16.81 7.82
N GLY A 155 5.64 17.51 6.81
CA GLY A 155 6.68 17.09 5.91
C GLY A 155 7.69 18.19 5.59
N LEU A 156 8.53 17.92 4.60
CA LEU A 156 9.51 18.87 4.07
C LEU A 156 8.94 19.58 2.84
N ALA A 157 8.66 20.86 2.97
CA ALA A 157 8.06 21.68 1.91
C ALA A 157 6.74 21.05 1.37
N ASP A 158 6.63 20.89 0.05
CA ASP A 158 5.49 20.31 -0.66
C ASP A 158 5.64 18.81 -0.96
N PHE A 159 6.64 18.14 -0.37
CA PHE A 159 7.02 16.79 -0.78
C PHE A 159 5.95 15.76 -0.45
N ASP A 160 5.24 15.89 0.68
CA ASP A 160 4.17 14.97 1.07
C ASP A 160 2.99 15.08 0.09
N THR A 161 2.56 16.31 -0.22
CA THR A 161 1.50 16.57 -1.19
C THR A 161 1.87 16.07 -2.59
N ARG A 162 3.08 16.31 -3.01
CA ARG A 162 3.59 15.80 -4.29
C ARG A 162 3.68 14.27 -4.30
N CYS A 163 4.12 13.66 -3.21
CA CYS A 163 4.18 12.21 -3.05
C CYS A 163 2.79 11.60 -3.15
N ARG A 164 1.79 12.18 -2.48
CA ARG A 164 0.38 11.81 -2.60
C ARG A 164 -0.10 11.84 -4.05
N ASP A 165 0.14 12.95 -4.73
CA ASP A 165 -0.36 13.16 -6.09
C ASP A 165 0.34 12.25 -7.10
N ASP A 166 1.64 11.98 -6.92
CA ASP A 166 2.39 11.05 -7.78
C ASP A 166 2.00 9.60 -7.49
N ALA A 167 1.66 9.24 -6.24
CA ALA A 167 1.10 7.94 -5.89
C ALA A 167 -0.28 7.72 -6.52
N ALA A 168 -1.18 8.71 -6.40
CA ALA A 168 -2.51 8.66 -7.00
C ALA A 168 -2.48 8.52 -8.53
N LYS A 169 -1.46 9.08 -9.18
CA LYS A 169 -1.22 8.94 -10.64
C LYS A 169 -0.47 7.67 -11.02
N GLY A 170 -0.12 6.81 -10.06
CA GLY A 170 0.64 5.58 -10.29
C GLY A 170 2.08 5.80 -10.77
N LYS A 171 2.66 6.98 -10.55
CA LYS A 171 4.05 7.28 -10.91
C LYS A 171 5.06 6.72 -9.92
N ILE A 172 4.64 6.53 -8.68
CA ILE A 172 5.43 5.95 -7.59
C ILE A 172 4.61 4.88 -6.88
N LEU A 173 5.30 3.91 -6.29
CA LEU A 173 4.70 2.91 -5.42
C LEU A 173 4.72 3.43 -3.98
N ALA A 174 3.54 3.70 -3.43
CA ALA A 174 3.35 4.21 -2.08
C ALA A 174 1.96 3.82 -1.55
N PRO A 175 1.71 3.92 -0.22
CA PRO A 175 0.37 3.84 0.33
C PRO A 175 -0.53 4.94 -0.22
N ARG A 176 -1.84 4.82 0.01
CA ARG A 176 -2.74 5.97 -0.07
C ARG A 176 -2.31 7.01 0.97
N ILE A 177 -2.07 8.24 0.56
CA ILE A 177 -1.63 9.35 1.43
C ILE A 177 -2.78 10.34 1.59
N LEU A 178 -3.13 10.64 2.87
CA LEU A 178 -4.17 11.58 3.26
C LEU A 178 -3.55 12.88 3.75
#